data_a019e1af81b8dff5debb89c413905ab7
#
_entry.id   a019e1af81b8dff5debb89c413905ab7
#
_cell.length_a   1.000
_cell.length_b   1.000
_cell.length_c   1.000
_cell.angle_alpha   90.00
_cell.angle_beta   90.00
_cell.angle_gamma   90.00
#
_symmetry.space_group_name_H-M   'P 1'
#
loop_
_entity.id
_entity.type
_entity.pdbx_description
1 polymer ?
#
loop_
_entity_poly.entity_id
_entity_poly.type
_entity_poly.pdbx_seq_one_letter_code
_entity_poly.pdbx_strand_id
1 'polypeptide(L)'
;MTSEVARVVALGASNLTLGIQTAISTARGAFGPSVEVLAANGYGRSYGAASSIAGRTLPGILQSGLWTELDRLERALTRAIIMDVGNDILYGFSPEQILAWVEEAADRLLALTSDVTITDLPLASVKRLSPAKFLFFRSLFFPPCRLSRDEAFARVDEVNAGLIQLAASRHLRLLPLRPSWYGFDPIHFRPAFWGEAWNEILVGRGASVPGPRFSPAEWTRLHTLAPEKRWWLGFEAGTHQRGRTLRRGGRLWLY
;
A
#
# COMPACT_ATOMS: atom_id res chain seq x y z
N MET A 1 -1.11 -29.66 17.46
CA MET A 1 -0.54 -28.29 17.46
C MET A 1 -1.38 -27.48 16.48
N THR A 2 -2.27 -26.62 16.98
CA THR A 2 -2.97 -25.64 16.13
C THR A 2 -1.91 -24.69 15.58
N SER A 3 -1.70 -24.67 14.26
CA SER A 3 -0.78 -23.71 13.65
C SER A 3 -1.33 -22.33 13.96
N GLU A 4 -0.53 -21.52 14.65
CA GLU A 4 -0.86 -20.12 14.92
C GLU A 4 -1.10 -19.42 13.59
N VAL A 5 -2.27 -18.82 13.44
CA VAL A 5 -2.63 -18.11 12.18
C VAL A 5 -1.74 -16.89 12.07
N ALA A 6 -1.05 -16.77 10.95
CA ALA A 6 -0.30 -15.57 10.65
C ALA A 6 -1.16 -14.56 9.88
N ARG A 7 -0.97 -13.28 10.14
CA ARG A 7 -1.73 -12.19 9.53
C ARG A 7 -0.81 -11.14 8.92
N VAL A 8 -1.17 -10.65 7.74
CA VAL A 8 -0.54 -9.50 7.10
C VAL A 8 -1.58 -8.39 6.97
N VAL A 9 -1.28 -7.23 7.51
CA VAL A 9 -2.07 -6.00 7.34
C VAL A 9 -1.31 -5.07 6.41
N ALA A 10 -1.86 -4.76 5.24
CA ALA A 10 -1.19 -3.95 4.24
C ALA A 10 -1.98 -2.67 3.94
N LEU A 11 -1.35 -1.53 4.20
CA LEU A 11 -1.85 -0.20 3.89
C LEU A 11 -1.07 0.37 2.71
N GLY A 12 -1.76 0.70 1.63
CA GLY A 12 -1.10 1.21 0.44
C GLY A 12 -2.06 1.64 -0.67
N ALA A 13 -1.54 1.89 -1.83
CA ALA A 13 -2.31 2.37 -2.96
C ALA A 13 -2.07 1.51 -4.22
N SER A 14 -1.54 2.13 -5.28
CA SER A 14 -1.42 1.49 -6.58
C SER A 14 -0.39 0.36 -6.62
N ASN A 15 0.77 0.48 -5.96
CA ASN A 15 1.75 -0.61 -5.95
C ASN A 15 1.22 -1.83 -5.20
N LEU A 16 0.52 -1.62 -4.07
CA LEU A 16 -0.16 -2.71 -3.37
C LEU A 16 -1.26 -3.33 -4.25
N THR A 17 -2.04 -2.50 -4.94
CA THR A 17 -3.12 -2.97 -5.84
C THR A 17 -2.55 -3.79 -6.99
N LEU A 18 -1.58 -3.24 -7.73
CA LEU A 18 -0.94 -3.92 -8.85
C LEU A 18 -0.24 -5.22 -8.45
N GLY A 19 0.45 -5.19 -7.31
CA GLY A 19 1.23 -6.30 -6.78
C GLY A 19 0.48 -7.25 -5.85
N ILE A 20 -0.84 -7.11 -5.68
CA ILE A 20 -1.61 -7.87 -4.66
C ILE A 20 -1.44 -9.39 -4.78
N GLN A 21 -1.38 -9.94 -5.98
CA GLN A 21 -1.14 -11.37 -6.18
C GLN A 21 0.25 -11.77 -5.66
N THR A 22 1.26 -10.96 -5.96
CA THR A 22 2.64 -11.22 -5.53
C THR A 22 2.75 -11.09 -4.02
N ALA A 23 2.16 -10.03 -3.43
CA ALA A 23 2.11 -9.83 -1.99
C ALA A 23 1.50 -11.04 -1.26
N ILE A 24 0.34 -11.51 -1.70
CA ILE A 24 -0.33 -12.71 -1.15
C ILE A 24 0.56 -13.94 -1.28
N SER A 25 1.20 -14.13 -2.41
CA SER A 25 2.04 -15.31 -2.65
C SER A 25 3.30 -15.27 -1.80
N THR A 26 3.92 -14.11 -1.65
CA THR A 26 5.06 -13.91 -0.75
C THR A 26 4.67 -14.13 0.70
N ALA A 27 3.52 -13.59 1.14
CA ALA A 27 3.00 -13.80 2.49
C ALA A 27 2.79 -15.29 2.78
N ARG A 28 2.22 -16.05 1.85
CA ARG A 28 2.08 -17.50 1.99
C ARG A 28 3.41 -18.24 2.09
N GLY A 29 4.36 -17.86 1.26
CA GLY A 29 5.69 -18.49 1.28
C GLY A 29 6.43 -18.23 2.59
N ALA A 30 6.23 -17.03 3.18
CA ALA A 30 6.88 -16.62 4.42
C ALA A 30 6.18 -17.14 5.69
N PHE A 31 4.84 -17.14 5.68
CA PHE A 31 4.02 -17.35 6.90
C PHE A 31 3.11 -18.59 6.81
N GLY A 32 3.18 -19.32 5.72
CA GLY A 32 2.38 -20.54 5.54
C GLY A 32 1.07 -20.32 4.77
N PRO A 33 0.43 -21.43 4.35
CA PRO A 33 -0.73 -21.39 3.47
C PRO A 33 -1.99 -20.82 4.11
N SER A 34 -2.08 -20.80 5.44
CA SER A 34 -3.26 -20.32 6.18
C SER A 34 -3.21 -18.81 6.47
N VAL A 35 -2.27 -18.07 5.88
CA VAL A 35 -2.10 -16.63 6.14
C VAL A 35 -3.38 -15.84 5.82
N GLU A 36 -3.71 -14.94 6.72
CA GLU A 36 -4.75 -13.91 6.53
C GLU A 36 -4.13 -12.64 5.98
N VAL A 37 -4.73 -12.06 4.93
CA VAL A 37 -4.28 -10.78 4.36
C VAL A 37 -5.42 -9.78 4.40
N LEU A 38 -5.25 -8.70 5.14
CA LEU A 38 -6.15 -7.57 5.18
C LEU A 38 -5.48 -6.40 4.46
N ALA A 39 -6.06 -5.95 3.35
CA ALA A 39 -5.46 -4.90 2.52
C ALA A 39 -6.40 -3.71 2.38
N ALA A 40 -5.96 -2.54 2.83
CA ALA A 40 -6.56 -1.27 2.45
C ALA A 40 -5.77 -0.71 1.26
N ASN A 41 -6.30 -0.94 0.04
CA ASN A 41 -5.60 -0.62 -1.19
C ASN A 41 -6.53 0.02 -2.23
N GLY A 42 -5.95 0.61 -3.26
CA GLY A 42 -6.69 1.22 -4.38
C GLY A 42 -5.79 2.15 -5.19
N TYR A 43 -6.08 2.30 -6.48
CA TYR A 43 -5.36 3.26 -7.32
C TYR A 43 -5.54 4.68 -6.77
N GLY A 44 -4.43 5.39 -6.56
CA GLY A 44 -4.43 6.75 -6.06
C GLY A 44 -5.03 6.92 -4.66
N ARG A 45 -5.11 5.87 -3.85
CA ARG A 45 -5.74 5.94 -2.54
C ARG A 45 -5.00 6.86 -1.59
N SER A 46 -5.74 7.72 -0.90
CA SER A 46 -5.26 8.60 0.16
C SER A 46 -5.25 7.88 1.51
N TYR A 47 -4.35 8.32 2.42
CA TYR A 47 -4.36 7.85 3.80
C TYR A 47 -5.51 8.47 4.60
N GLY A 48 -5.76 9.76 4.47
CA GLY A 48 -6.70 10.48 5.33
C GLY A 48 -7.95 11.05 4.65
N ALA A 49 -8.05 10.99 3.33
CA ALA A 49 -9.17 11.60 2.61
C ALA A 49 -9.81 10.63 1.60
N ALA A 50 -11.06 10.88 1.24
CA ALA A 50 -11.65 10.20 0.12
C ALA A 50 -10.91 10.55 -1.17
N SER A 51 -10.62 9.57 -2.00
CA SER A 51 -9.83 9.73 -3.22
C SER A 51 -10.53 9.12 -4.42
N SER A 52 -10.50 9.82 -5.55
CA SER A 52 -11.23 9.44 -6.76
C SER A 52 -10.28 9.26 -7.94
N ILE A 53 -10.36 8.10 -8.59
CA ILE A 53 -9.66 7.80 -9.85
C ILE A 53 -10.64 7.18 -10.83
N ALA A 54 -10.73 7.74 -12.04
CA ALA A 54 -11.56 7.23 -13.13
C ALA A 54 -13.04 6.97 -12.73
N GLY A 55 -13.65 7.89 -11.97
CA GLY A 55 -15.03 7.80 -11.51
C GLY A 55 -15.28 6.85 -10.34
N ARG A 56 -14.24 6.18 -9.84
CA ARG A 56 -14.29 5.35 -8.63
C ARG A 56 -13.71 6.13 -7.45
N THR A 57 -14.48 6.26 -6.38
CA THR A 57 -14.05 6.87 -5.13
C THR A 57 -13.91 5.81 -4.03
N LEU A 58 -12.84 5.89 -3.26
CA LEU A 58 -12.61 5.08 -2.07
C LEU A 58 -12.51 6.00 -0.84
N PRO A 59 -12.92 5.53 0.35
CA PRO A 59 -12.64 6.24 1.59
C PRO A 59 -11.13 6.26 1.83
N GLY A 60 -10.64 7.22 2.59
CA GLY A 60 -9.27 7.19 3.08
C GLY A 60 -8.96 5.90 3.83
N ILE A 61 -7.70 5.52 3.91
CA ILE A 61 -7.29 4.30 4.62
C ILE A 61 -7.73 4.36 6.09
N LEU A 62 -7.58 5.52 6.74
CA LEU A 62 -7.97 5.73 8.14
C LEU A 62 -9.48 5.60 8.38
N GLN A 63 -10.32 5.84 7.36
CA GLN A 63 -11.78 5.75 7.43
C GLN A 63 -12.33 4.42 6.90
N SER A 64 -11.47 3.48 6.51
CA SER A 64 -11.91 2.17 6.03
C SER A 64 -12.35 1.26 7.17
N GLY A 65 -13.22 0.30 6.87
CA GLY A 65 -13.66 -0.70 7.83
C GLY A 65 -12.59 -1.72 8.24
N LEU A 66 -11.39 -1.62 7.67
CA LEU A 66 -10.23 -2.42 8.07
C LEU A 66 -10.02 -2.42 9.59
N TRP A 67 -10.10 -1.26 10.19
CA TRP A 67 -9.83 -1.07 11.62
C TRP A 67 -10.88 -1.77 12.48
N THR A 68 -12.15 -1.62 12.14
CA THR A 68 -13.25 -2.32 12.81
C THR A 68 -13.13 -3.84 12.68
N GLU A 69 -12.65 -4.34 11.53
CA GLU A 69 -12.46 -5.79 11.37
C GLU A 69 -11.27 -6.29 12.18
N LEU A 70 -10.17 -5.53 12.25
CA LEU A 70 -9.01 -5.88 13.07
C LEU A 70 -9.37 -5.99 14.55
N ASP A 71 -10.28 -5.14 15.05
CA ASP A 71 -10.77 -5.19 16.42
C ASP A 71 -11.65 -6.43 16.70
N ARG A 72 -12.27 -7.00 15.66
CA ARG A 72 -13.15 -8.19 15.77
C ARG A 72 -12.40 -9.50 15.62
N LEU A 73 -11.30 -9.50 14.89
CA LEU A 73 -10.54 -10.70 14.62
C LEU A 73 -9.73 -11.12 15.86
N GLU A 74 -9.63 -12.43 16.06
CA GLU A 74 -8.77 -12.99 17.10
C GLU A 74 -7.31 -12.55 16.91
N ARG A 75 -6.55 -12.50 18.00
CA ARG A 75 -5.13 -12.20 17.95
C ARG A 75 -4.39 -13.23 17.10
N ALA A 76 -3.49 -12.74 16.27
CA ALA A 76 -2.67 -13.55 15.38
C ALA A 76 -1.25 -12.99 15.33
N LEU A 77 -0.27 -13.80 14.94
CA LEU A 77 1.05 -13.30 14.61
C LEU A 77 0.94 -12.34 13.42
N THR A 78 1.00 -11.05 13.70
CA THR A 78 0.68 -10.02 12.71
C THR A 78 1.94 -9.30 12.24
N ARG A 79 2.05 -9.12 10.92
CA ARG A 79 2.99 -8.21 10.26
C ARG A 79 2.21 -7.11 9.54
N ALA A 80 2.63 -5.87 9.70
CA ALA A 80 1.97 -4.73 9.09
C ALA A 80 2.90 -3.97 8.13
N ILE A 81 2.29 -3.33 7.12
CA ILE A 81 3.00 -2.60 6.07
C ILE A 81 2.30 -1.27 5.82
N ILE A 82 3.08 -0.19 5.76
CA ILE A 82 2.68 1.15 5.35
C ILE A 82 3.48 1.51 4.09
N MET A 83 2.80 1.79 2.97
CA MET A 83 3.45 2.13 1.71
C MET A 83 2.60 3.06 0.83
N ASP A 84 3.17 3.54 -0.28
CA ASP A 84 2.47 4.39 -1.27
C ASP A 84 1.95 5.74 -0.70
N VAL A 85 2.60 6.31 0.30
CA VAL A 85 2.18 7.56 0.96
C VAL A 85 2.16 8.78 0.02
N GLY A 86 2.96 8.76 -1.08
CA GLY A 86 3.17 9.92 -1.94
C GLY A 86 1.94 10.45 -2.71
N ASN A 87 0.85 9.69 -2.80
CA ASN A 87 -0.35 10.13 -3.51
C ASN A 87 -0.97 11.40 -2.90
N ASP A 88 -0.93 11.52 -1.58
CA ASP A 88 -1.52 12.61 -0.83
C ASP A 88 -0.87 13.96 -1.15
N ILE A 89 0.40 13.96 -1.54
CA ILE A 89 1.11 15.15 -2.03
C ILE A 89 0.42 15.69 -3.28
N LEU A 90 0.08 14.82 -4.23
CA LEU A 90 -0.52 15.21 -5.51
C LEU A 90 -2.03 15.54 -5.39
N TYR A 91 -2.67 15.17 -4.28
CA TYR A 91 -3.98 15.70 -3.89
C TYR A 91 -3.91 17.09 -3.27
N GLY A 92 -2.70 17.62 -3.01
CA GLY A 92 -2.47 18.97 -2.52
C GLY A 92 -2.39 19.10 -0.99
N PHE A 93 -2.43 17.99 -0.25
CA PHE A 93 -2.28 18.01 1.20
C PHE A 93 -0.88 18.47 1.62
N SER A 94 -0.77 19.12 2.77
CA SER A 94 0.52 19.55 3.30
C SER A 94 1.32 18.35 3.85
N PRO A 95 2.66 18.45 3.89
CA PRO A 95 3.50 17.42 4.50
C PRO A 95 3.09 17.06 5.93
N GLU A 96 2.77 18.06 6.75
CA GLU A 96 2.34 17.87 8.14
C GLU A 96 1.05 17.06 8.23
N GLN A 97 0.07 17.38 7.36
CA GLN A 97 -1.19 16.65 7.32
C GLN A 97 -0.99 15.20 6.90
N ILE A 98 -0.16 14.95 5.89
CA ILE A 98 0.15 13.61 5.41
C ILE A 98 0.85 12.79 6.50
N LEU A 99 1.85 13.39 7.16
CA LEU A 99 2.59 12.74 8.23
C LEU A 99 1.71 12.43 9.43
N ALA A 100 0.78 13.32 9.81
CA ALA A 100 -0.18 13.07 10.88
C ALA A 100 -1.08 11.85 10.56
N TRP A 101 -1.53 11.69 9.32
CA TRP A 101 -2.31 10.52 8.92
C TRP A 101 -1.51 9.22 8.94
N VAL A 102 -0.25 9.28 8.49
CA VAL A 102 0.63 8.11 8.50
C VAL A 102 1.01 7.73 9.94
N GLU A 103 1.25 8.71 10.80
CA GLU A 103 1.51 8.50 12.22
C GLU A 103 0.31 7.83 12.91
N GLU A 104 -0.92 8.33 12.68
CA GLU A 104 -2.14 7.71 13.18
C GLU A 104 -2.28 6.25 12.70
N ALA A 105 -2.01 5.99 11.42
CA ALA A 105 -2.04 4.63 10.89
C ALA A 105 -0.98 3.74 11.55
N ALA A 106 0.23 4.26 11.77
CA ALA A 106 1.31 3.55 12.43
C ALA A 106 0.97 3.22 13.89
N ASP A 107 0.44 4.20 14.65
CA ASP A 107 0.05 4.01 16.04
C ASP A 107 -1.07 2.96 16.18
N ARG A 108 -2.06 2.97 15.29
CA ARG A 108 -3.11 1.92 15.23
C ARG A 108 -2.52 0.53 14.93
N LEU A 109 -1.53 0.42 14.05
CA LEU A 109 -0.87 -0.85 13.75
C LEU A 109 0.02 -1.31 14.90
N LEU A 110 0.74 -0.40 15.55
CA LEU A 110 1.59 -0.70 16.72
C LEU A 110 0.78 -1.21 17.92
N ALA A 111 -0.49 -0.84 18.03
CA ALA A 111 -1.40 -1.43 19.02
C ALA A 111 -1.66 -2.94 18.78
N LEU A 112 -1.44 -3.42 17.55
CA LEU A 112 -1.66 -4.81 17.15
C LEU A 112 -0.36 -5.62 17.12
N THR A 113 0.74 -5.01 16.70
CA THR A 113 2.03 -5.69 16.49
C THR A 113 3.21 -4.72 16.52
N SER A 114 4.34 -5.18 16.99
CA SER A 114 5.61 -4.45 16.87
C SER A 114 6.30 -4.64 15.50
N ASP A 115 5.83 -5.58 14.67
CA ASP A 115 6.41 -5.88 13.34
C ASP A 115 5.73 -5.03 12.27
N VAL A 116 6.05 -3.74 12.25
CA VAL A 116 5.52 -2.77 11.29
C VAL A 116 6.64 -2.29 10.37
N THR A 117 6.44 -2.46 9.07
CA THR A 117 7.33 -1.95 8.02
C THR A 117 6.72 -0.70 7.41
N ILE A 118 7.53 0.33 7.24
CA ILE A 118 7.18 1.51 6.45
C ILE A 118 8.17 1.68 5.30
N THR A 119 7.68 2.00 4.10
CA THR A 119 8.56 2.34 2.98
C THR A 119 8.80 3.85 2.94
N ASP A 120 9.97 4.24 2.47
CA ASP A 120 10.21 5.63 2.05
C ASP A 120 9.49 5.94 0.72
N LEU A 121 9.72 7.15 0.19
CA LEU A 121 9.23 7.54 -1.14
C LEU A 121 10.29 7.23 -2.22
N PRO A 122 9.90 7.01 -3.49
CA PRO A 122 10.82 6.73 -4.59
C PRO A 122 11.58 7.97 -5.07
N LEU A 123 12.28 8.67 -4.15
CA LEU A 123 12.93 9.96 -4.39
C LEU A 123 13.80 9.95 -5.64
N ALA A 124 14.70 8.96 -5.76
CA ALA A 124 15.64 8.89 -6.86
C ALA A 124 14.96 8.71 -8.22
N SER A 125 13.78 8.09 -8.25
CA SER A 125 12.98 7.92 -9.46
C SER A 125 12.22 9.21 -9.81
N VAL A 126 11.54 9.80 -8.82
CA VAL A 126 10.71 11.01 -8.99
C VAL A 126 11.59 12.21 -9.37
N LYS A 127 12.73 12.42 -8.73
CA LYS A 127 13.62 13.56 -8.99
C LYS A 127 14.30 13.54 -10.36
N ARG A 128 14.30 12.42 -11.06
CA ARG A 128 14.77 12.34 -12.46
C ARG A 128 13.76 12.86 -13.49
N LEU A 129 12.55 13.20 -13.06
CA LEU A 129 11.53 13.68 -13.98
C LEU A 129 11.89 15.06 -14.52
N SER A 130 11.99 15.16 -15.85
CA SER A 130 12.03 16.46 -16.53
C SER A 130 10.68 17.20 -16.35
N PRO A 131 10.63 18.52 -16.51
CA PRO A 131 9.37 19.26 -16.41
C PRO A 131 8.23 18.69 -17.26
N ALA A 132 8.54 18.30 -18.50
CA ALA A 132 7.57 17.71 -19.41
C ALA A 132 7.04 16.33 -18.93
N LYS A 133 7.94 15.47 -18.43
CA LYS A 133 7.54 14.17 -17.88
C LYS A 133 6.73 14.34 -16.59
N PHE A 134 7.12 15.25 -15.72
CA PHE A 134 6.36 15.56 -14.51
C PHE A 134 4.93 15.99 -14.88
N LEU A 135 4.79 16.94 -15.80
CA LEU A 135 3.49 17.41 -16.26
C LEU A 135 2.65 16.27 -16.85
N PHE A 136 3.26 15.40 -17.65
CA PHE A 136 2.60 14.24 -18.23
C PHE A 136 2.04 13.31 -17.15
N PHE A 137 2.88 12.84 -16.20
CA PHE A 137 2.44 11.91 -15.15
C PHE A 137 1.45 12.55 -14.18
N ARG A 138 1.67 13.82 -13.80
CA ARG A 138 0.75 14.59 -12.97
C ARG A 138 -0.64 14.66 -13.63
N SER A 139 -0.70 15.00 -14.91
CA SER A 139 -1.96 15.13 -15.65
C SER A 139 -2.64 13.78 -15.90
N LEU A 140 -1.86 12.71 -16.04
CA LEU A 140 -2.38 11.37 -16.25
C LEU A 140 -2.98 10.77 -14.97
N PHE A 141 -2.23 10.86 -13.86
CA PHE A 141 -2.63 10.19 -12.61
C PHE A 141 -3.43 11.09 -11.67
N PHE A 142 -3.16 12.40 -11.68
CA PHE A 142 -3.78 13.38 -10.80
C PHE A 142 -4.21 14.66 -11.56
N PRO A 143 -5.20 14.56 -12.47
CA PRO A 143 -5.63 15.69 -13.31
C PRO A 143 -6.00 16.97 -12.51
N PRO A 144 -6.58 16.88 -11.30
CA PRO A 144 -6.90 18.07 -10.50
C PRO A 144 -5.67 18.75 -9.87
N CYS A 145 -4.52 18.07 -9.83
CA CYS A 145 -3.31 18.61 -9.18
C CYS A 145 -2.85 19.90 -9.86
N ARG A 146 -2.56 20.93 -9.06
CA ARG A 146 -2.07 22.24 -9.52
C ARG A 146 -0.64 22.54 -9.08
N LEU A 147 -0.02 21.65 -8.31
CA LEU A 147 1.36 21.86 -7.85
C LEU A 147 2.30 21.95 -9.03
N SER A 148 3.23 22.90 -8.97
CA SER A 148 4.39 22.92 -9.83
C SER A 148 5.30 21.72 -9.51
N ARG A 149 6.26 21.43 -10.40
CA ARG A 149 7.25 20.37 -10.16
C ARG A 149 8.07 20.65 -8.89
N ASP A 150 8.51 21.88 -8.73
CA ASP A 150 9.41 22.24 -7.64
C ASP A 150 8.68 22.23 -6.28
N GLU A 151 7.41 22.67 -6.23
CA GLU A 151 6.57 22.53 -5.04
C GLU A 151 6.32 21.05 -4.70
N ALA A 152 6.00 20.23 -5.72
CA ALA A 152 5.79 18.80 -5.49
C ALA A 152 7.07 18.12 -4.97
N PHE A 153 8.25 18.48 -5.54
CA PHE A 153 9.52 17.91 -5.11
C PHE A 153 9.91 18.36 -3.69
N ALA A 154 9.66 19.62 -3.32
CA ALA A 154 9.86 20.09 -1.95
C ALA A 154 9.00 19.28 -0.97
N ARG A 155 7.70 19.13 -1.25
CA ARG A 155 6.81 18.31 -0.40
C ARG A 155 7.24 16.85 -0.34
N VAL A 156 7.71 16.27 -1.45
CA VAL A 156 8.24 14.90 -1.49
C VAL A 156 9.44 14.76 -0.55
N ASP A 157 10.36 15.74 -0.52
CA ASP A 157 11.51 15.73 0.39
C ASP A 157 11.07 15.82 1.87
N GLU A 158 10.15 16.74 2.17
CA GLU A 158 9.65 16.94 3.54
C GLU A 158 8.90 15.69 4.05
N VAL A 159 7.98 15.14 3.25
CA VAL A 159 7.27 13.91 3.62
C VAL A 159 8.24 12.76 3.81
N ASN A 160 9.22 12.60 2.90
CA ASN A 160 10.20 11.53 3.02
C ASN A 160 11.06 11.65 4.28
N ALA A 161 11.52 12.86 4.61
CA ALA A 161 12.25 13.11 5.84
C ALA A 161 11.40 12.79 7.08
N GLY A 162 10.13 13.19 7.07
CA GLY A 162 9.18 12.87 8.14
C GLY A 162 8.91 11.37 8.30
N LEU A 163 8.81 10.61 7.19
CA LEU A 163 8.66 9.15 7.25
C LEU A 163 9.88 8.48 7.88
N ILE A 164 11.10 8.95 7.58
CA ILE A 164 12.33 8.45 8.19
C ILE A 164 12.35 8.75 9.70
N GLN A 165 11.96 9.97 10.10
CA GLN A 165 11.87 10.35 11.52
C GLN A 165 10.80 9.53 12.24
N LEU A 166 9.63 9.36 11.65
CA LEU A 166 8.55 8.54 12.20
C LEU A 166 9.00 7.10 12.40
N ALA A 167 9.67 6.51 11.41
CA ALA A 167 10.22 5.16 11.52
C ALA A 167 11.20 5.04 12.69
N ALA A 168 12.09 6.01 12.86
CA ALA A 168 13.06 6.02 13.96
C ALA A 168 12.37 6.20 15.33
N SER A 169 11.46 7.16 15.47
CA SER A 169 10.79 7.49 16.73
C SER A 169 9.83 6.40 17.22
N ARG A 170 9.19 5.67 16.31
CA ARG A 170 8.24 4.58 16.60
C ARG A 170 8.87 3.18 16.47
N HIS A 171 10.18 3.10 16.23
CA HIS A 171 10.91 1.83 16.04
C HIS A 171 10.31 0.95 14.93
N LEU A 172 9.81 1.59 13.84
CA LEU A 172 9.33 0.87 12.66
C LEU A 172 10.50 0.40 11.81
N ARG A 173 10.31 -0.70 11.09
CA ARG A 173 11.27 -1.14 10.09
C ARG A 173 11.16 -0.26 8.83
N LEU A 174 12.07 0.70 8.68
CA LEU A 174 12.17 1.49 7.44
C LEU A 174 12.75 0.63 6.32
N LEU A 175 12.04 0.57 5.19
CA LEU A 175 12.52 -0.06 3.96
C LEU A 175 12.75 1.00 2.87
N PRO A 176 14.00 1.37 2.57
CA PRO A 176 14.31 2.24 1.45
C PRO A 176 14.00 1.57 0.12
N LEU A 177 13.23 2.25 -0.73
CA LEU A 177 12.84 1.77 -2.04
C LEU A 177 14.00 1.83 -3.04
N ARG A 178 14.22 0.75 -3.79
CA ARG A 178 15.34 0.69 -4.73
C ARG A 178 15.01 1.41 -6.04
N PRO A 179 15.86 2.31 -6.52
CA PRO A 179 15.67 2.98 -7.80
C PRO A 179 15.53 2.02 -8.99
N SER A 180 16.14 0.82 -8.91
CA SER A 180 16.06 -0.21 -9.94
C SER A 180 14.66 -0.79 -10.11
N TRP A 181 13.81 -0.69 -9.11
CA TRP A 181 12.43 -1.20 -9.19
C TRP A 181 11.53 -0.35 -10.09
N TYR A 182 11.94 0.87 -10.42
CA TYR A 182 11.20 1.83 -11.23
C TYR A 182 11.78 1.94 -12.65
N GLY A 183 10.99 2.49 -13.56
CA GLY A 183 11.38 2.63 -14.96
C GLY A 183 10.97 3.97 -15.55
N PHE A 184 10.30 3.93 -16.69
CA PHE A 184 9.72 5.11 -17.32
C PHE A 184 8.65 5.74 -16.41
N ASP A 185 7.83 4.90 -15.81
CA ASP A 185 6.90 5.26 -14.74
C ASP A 185 7.69 5.42 -13.44
N PRO A 186 7.65 6.61 -12.82
CA PRO A 186 8.51 6.93 -11.67
C PRO A 186 7.98 6.43 -10.33
N ILE A 187 6.70 5.99 -10.26
CA ILE A 187 6.03 5.68 -9.00
C ILE A 187 5.53 4.24 -8.89
N HIS A 188 5.47 3.50 -10.00
CA HIS A 188 5.04 2.10 -9.95
C HIS A 188 6.23 1.15 -10.15
N PHE A 189 6.22 0.07 -9.35
CA PHE A 189 7.19 -1.00 -9.51
C PHE A 189 7.03 -1.68 -10.87
N ARG A 190 8.14 -1.88 -11.57
CA ARG A 190 8.13 -2.68 -12.80
C ARG A 190 7.76 -4.13 -12.48
N PRO A 191 6.92 -4.79 -13.28
CA PRO A 191 6.48 -6.17 -13.04
C PRO A 191 7.65 -7.16 -12.83
N ALA A 192 8.77 -6.94 -13.52
CA ALA A 192 9.97 -7.76 -13.37
C ALA A 192 10.58 -7.75 -11.95
N PHE A 193 10.29 -6.71 -11.15
CA PHE A 193 10.81 -6.55 -9.79
C PHE A 193 9.76 -6.81 -8.70
N TRP A 194 8.52 -7.11 -9.04
CA TRP A 194 7.49 -7.37 -8.02
C TRP A 194 7.91 -8.46 -7.02
N GLY A 195 8.50 -9.55 -7.50
CA GLY A 195 8.97 -10.63 -6.63
C GLY A 195 10.01 -10.16 -5.62
N GLU A 196 11.03 -9.44 -6.08
CA GLU A 196 12.09 -8.88 -5.24
C GLU A 196 11.53 -7.85 -4.25
N ALA A 197 10.76 -6.87 -4.75
CA ALA A 197 10.19 -5.81 -3.93
C ALA A 197 9.29 -6.38 -2.82
N TRP A 198 8.38 -7.29 -3.15
CA TRP A 198 7.49 -7.88 -2.15
C TRP A 198 8.20 -8.78 -1.15
N ASN A 199 9.28 -9.48 -1.56
CA ASN A 199 10.13 -10.21 -0.62
C ASN A 199 10.80 -9.25 0.38
N GLU A 200 11.37 -8.14 -0.08
CA GLU A 200 12.00 -7.17 0.81
C GLU A 200 10.99 -6.47 1.72
N ILE A 201 9.82 -6.10 1.20
CA ILE A 201 8.77 -5.44 1.97
C ILE A 201 8.24 -6.37 3.07
N LEU A 202 7.89 -7.60 2.74
CA LEU A 202 7.24 -8.53 3.65
C LEU A 202 8.19 -9.29 4.56
N VAL A 203 9.36 -9.66 4.07
CA VAL A 203 10.26 -10.56 4.79
C VAL A 203 11.52 -9.84 5.26
N GLY A 204 12.06 -8.98 4.43
CA GLY A 204 13.28 -8.22 4.70
C GLY A 204 14.36 -8.43 3.64
N ARG A 205 15.39 -7.59 3.69
CA ARG A 205 16.51 -7.65 2.73
C ARG A 205 17.22 -8.99 2.80
N GLY A 206 17.50 -9.55 1.62
CA GLY A 206 18.23 -10.80 1.50
C GLY A 206 17.41 -12.06 1.78
N ALA A 207 16.18 -11.94 2.23
CA ALA A 207 15.29 -13.08 2.33
C ALA A 207 14.81 -13.50 0.93
N SER A 208 14.85 -14.78 0.66
CA SER A 208 14.32 -15.37 -0.57
C SER A 208 13.23 -16.36 -0.20
N VAL A 209 11.99 -15.94 -0.40
CA VAL A 209 10.88 -16.88 -0.42
C VAL A 209 10.71 -17.35 -1.85
N PRO A 210 10.40 -18.64 -2.10
CA PRO A 210 10.15 -19.14 -3.45
C PRO A 210 9.16 -18.20 -4.15
N GLY A 211 9.65 -17.56 -5.22
CA GLY A 211 8.91 -16.51 -5.92
C GLY A 211 7.56 -17.02 -6.41
N PRO A 212 6.51 -16.22 -6.28
CA PRO A 212 5.21 -16.60 -6.80
C PRO A 212 5.29 -16.74 -8.32
N ARG A 213 4.77 -17.83 -8.83
CA ARG A 213 4.49 -17.89 -10.26
C ARG A 213 3.33 -16.94 -10.56
N PHE A 214 3.60 -15.88 -11.31
CA PHE A 214 2.57 -14.98 -11.78
C PHE A 214 1.51 -15.75 -12.59
N SER A 215 0.25 -15.54 -12.26
CA SER A 215 -0.89 -16.11 -12.96
C SER A 215 -1.82 -14.99 -13.43
N PRO A 216 -1.91 -14.73 -14.74
CA PRO A 216 -2.81 -13.70 -15.26
C PRO A 216 -4.27 -13.87 -14.82
N ALA A 217 -4.76 -15.11 -14.80
CA ALA A 217 -6.12 -15.42 -14.38
C ALA A 217 -6.36 -15.09 -12.88
N GLU A 218 -5.41 -15.40 -12.01
CA GLU A 218 -5.53 -15.06 -10.59
C GLU A 218 -5.36 -13.56 -10.37
N TRP A 219 -4.45 -12.91 -11.08
CA TRP A 219 -4.27 -11.47 -11.05
C TRP A 219 -5.58 -10.76 -11.44
N THR A 220 -6.19 -11.13 -12.58
CA THR A 220 -7.48 -10.57 -13.02
C THR A 220 -8.56 -10.81 -11.97
N ARG A 221 -8.66 -12.04 -11.44
CA ARG A 221 -9.63 -12.37 -10.41
C ARG A 221 -9.48 -11.48 -9.18
N LEU A 222 -8.27 -11.26 -8.70
CA LEU A 222 -8.01 -10.41 -7.52
C LEU A 222 -8.36 -8.93 -7.80
N HIS A 223 -8.11 -8.43 -9.01
CA HIS A 223 -8.43 -7.06 -9.40
C HIS A 223 -9.92 -6.79 -9.62
N THR A 224 -10.70 -7.83 -9.89
CA THR A 224 -12.16 -7.73 -10.02
C THR A 224 -12.90 -7.82 -8.67
N LEU A 225 -12.20 -8.16 -7.58
CA LEU A 225 -12.80 -8.19 -6.25
C LEU A 225 -13.20 -6.78 -5.81
N ALA A 226 -14.40 -6.67 -5.27
CA ALA A 226 -14.89 -5.42 -4.72
C ALA A 226 -14.32 -5.19 -3.31
N PRO A 227 -13.83 -3.99 -2.99
CA PRO A 227 -13.50 -3.60 -1.63
C PRO A 227 -14.78 -3.45 -0.80
N GLU A 228 -14.61 -3.28 0.51
CA GLU A 228 -15.71 -3.11 1.45
C GLU A 228 -16.65 -1.98 1.03
N LYS A 229 -16.10 -0.82 0.73
CA LYS A 229 -16.85 0.39 0.41
C LYS A 229 -16.22 1.12 -0.78
N ARG A 230 -17.07 1.51 -1.71
CA ARG A 230 -16.68 2.34 -2.85
C ARG A 230 -17.86 3.15 -3.35
N TRP A 231 -17.59 4.26 -4.00
CA TRP A 231 -18.58 4.96 -4.83
C TRP A 231 -18.18 4.83 -6.30
N TRP A 232 -19.15 4.60 -7.14
CA TRP A 232 -18.97 4.58 -8.58
C TRP A 232 -19.92 5.61 -9.20
N LEU A 233 -19.36 6.63 -9.84
CA LEU A 233 -20.12 7.77 -10.38
C LEU A 233 -21.12 8.37 -9.36
N GLY A 234 -20.73 8.46 -8.10
CA GLY A 234 -21.56 8.99 -7.01
C GLY A 234 -22.49 7.97 -6.32
N PHE A 235 -22.65 6.77 -6.86
CA PHE A 235 -23.45 5.71 -6.24
C PHE A 235 -22.60 4.87 -5.28
N GLU A 236 -23.05 4.75 -4.04
CA GLU A 236 -22.38 3.92 -3.04
C GLU A 236 -22.62 2.44 -3.32
N ALA A 237 -21.54 1.65 -3.30
CA ALA A 237 -21.58 0.20 -3.35
C ALA A 237 -20.75 -0.35 -2.18
N GLY A 238 -21.43 -1.07 -1.30
CA GLY A 238 -20.81 -1.79 -0.17
C GLY A 238 -20.70 -3.27 -0.46
N THR A 239 -19.65 -3.89 0.04
CA THR A 239 -19.45 -5.34 -0.01
C THR A 239 -18.95 -5.80 1.35
N HIS A 240 -19.80 -6.49 2.10
CA HIS A 240 -19.39 -7.02 3.41
C HIS A 240 -18.19 -7.96 3.26
N GLN A 241 -17.10 -7.64 3.96
CA GLN A 241 -15.86 -8.42 3.91
C GLN A 241 -15.94 -9.54 4.98
N ARG A 242 -15.99 -10.80 4.54
CA ARG A 242 -16.00 -11.98 5.42
C ARG A 242 -14.72 -12.80 5.34
N GLY A 243 -13.67 -12.23 4.75
CA GLY A 243 -12.45 -12.98 4.45
C GLY A 243 -12.65 -14.00 3.34
N ARG A 244 -12.34 -13.63 2.12
CA ARG A 244 -12.48 -14.52 0.95
C ARG A 244 -11.40 -15.58 0.96
N THR A 245 -11.79 -16.84 0.91
CA THR A 245 -10.85 -17.95 0.77
C THR A 245 -10.11 -17.84 -0.56
N LEU A 246 -8.81 -17.97 -0.50
CA LEU A 246 -7.92 -17.92 -1.66
C LEU A 246 -7.72 -19.34 -2.22
N ARG A 247 -7.50 -19.47 -3.54
CA ARG A 247 -7.40 -20.78 -4.24
C ARG A 247 -6.35 -21.73 -3.66
N ARG A 248 -5.28 -21.18 -3.06
CA ARG A 248 -4.16 -21.98 -2.51
C ARG A 248 -4.06 -21.86 -0.98
N GLY A 249 -5.19 -21.64 -0.31
CA GLY A 249 -5.26 -21.44 1.12
C GLY A 249 -5.09 -19.97 1.53
N GLY A 250 -5.42 -19.69 2.79
CA GLY A 250 -5.46 -18.34 3.34
C GLY A 250 -6.75 -17.58 3.02
N ARG A 251 -6.86 -16.39 3.60
CA ARG A 251 -8.06 -15.53 3.46
C ARG A 251 -7.64 -14.11 3.08
N LEU A 252 -8.50 -13.41 2.35
CA LEU A 252 -8.28 -12.03 1.89
C LEU A 252 -9.48 -11.15 2.22
N TRP A 253 -9.21 -10.00 2.82
CA TRP A 253 -10.15 -8.89 3.01
C TRP A 253 -9.64 -7.68 2.24
N LEU A 254 -10.53 -6.96 1.56
CA LEU A 254 -10.22 -5.75 0.81
C LEU A 254 -11.07 -4.59 1.29
N TYR A 255 -10.40 -3.51 1.66
CA TYR A 255 -10.99 -2.30 2.23
C TYR A 255 -10.69 -1.09 1.37
#